data_b5fa7a3bae9f55c7427a815683f1564c
#
_entry.id   b5fa7a3bae9f55c7427a815683f1564c
#
_cell.length_a   1.000
_cell.length_b   1.000
_cell.length_c   1.000
_cell.angle_alpha   90.00
_cell.angle_beta   90.00
_cell.angle_gamma   90.00
#
_symmetry.space_group_name_H-M   'P 1'
#
loop_
_entity.id
_entity.type
_entity.pdbx_description
1 polymer ?
#
loop_
_entity_poly.entity_id
_entity_poly.type
_entity_poly.pdbx_seq_one_letter_code
_entity_poly.pdbx_strand_id
1 'polypeptide(L)'
;MDVDTGFKKSIDVVLGKIIQEGLIAKCGYKARDIVIFGYAQGGMVGLQAAAESGEELGGVVSVGGALSLSVPLKALERKSRTPVLVCKASKGSAVTDGAVSKLKDAFEFVEVKEWRKNGDGMPSNREEMMPIMQFFARRLRSMKGVPAGSVELT
;
A
#
# COMPACT_ATOMS: atom_id res chain seq x y z
N MET A 1 -9.15 21.50 -14.32
CA MET A 1 -8.50 20.17 -14.39
C MET A 1 -9.22 19.23 -13.43
N ASP A 2 -9.72 18.16 -13.93
CA ASP A 2 -10.44 17.19 -13.13
C ASP A 2 -9.44 16.37 -12.30
N VAL A 3 -9.53 16.45 -10.98
CA VAL A 3 -8.65 15.73 -10.05
C VAL A 3 -8.79 14.22 -10.23
N ASP A 4 -10.01 13.76 -10.51
CA ASP A 4 -10.28 12.34 -10.72
C ASP A 4 -9.60 11.79 -11.98
N THR A 5 -9.50 12.60 -13.04
CA THR A 5 -8.80 12.21 -14.28
C THR A 5 -7.29 12.06 -14.05
N GLY A 6 -6.67 12.98 -13.32
CA GLY A 6 -5.26 12.90 -12.95
C GLY A 6 -4.95 11.71 -12.06
N PHE A 7 -5.81 11.44 -11.10
CA PHE A 7 -5.71 10.30 -10.21
C PHE A 7 -5.78 8.98 -10.96
N LYS A 8 -6.74 8.85 -11.87
CA LYS A 8 -6.89 7.66 -12.71
C LYS A 8 -5.67 7.43 -13.60
N LYS A 9 -5.11 8.48 -14.19
CA LYS A 9 -3.86 8.38 -14.97
C LYS A 9 -2.71 7.87 -14.13
N SER A 10 -2.57 8.33 -12.90
CA SER A 10 -1.53 7.87 -11.97
C SER A 10 -1.69 6.39 -11.66
N ILE A 11 -2.89 5.92 -11.43
CA ILE A 11 -3.18 4.50 -11.18
C ILE A 11 -2.82 3.67 -12.42
N ASP A 12 -3.22 4.10 -13.61
CA ASP A 12 -2.92 3.39 -14.85
C ASP A 12 -1.41 3.30 -15.11
N VAL A 13 -0.66 4.36 -14.82
CA VAL A 13 0.80 4.36 -14.93
C VAL A 13 1.43 3.39 -13.95
N VAL A 14 1.04 3.46 -12.68
CA VAL A 14 1.60 2.58 -11.64
C VAL A 14 1.28 1.12 -11.94
N LEU A 15 0.03 0.81 -12.19
CA LEU A 15 -0.41 -0.56 -12.38
C LEU A 15 0.04 -1.12 -13.73
N GLY A 16 -0.16 -0.37 -14.82
CA GLY A 16 0.15 -0.84 -16.17
C GLY A 16 1.62 -0.77 -16.51
N LYS A 17 2.21 0.43 -16.45
CA LYS A 17 3.57 0.64 -16.93
C LYS A 17 4.65 0.20 -15.94
N ILE A 18 4.48 0.51 -14.66
CA ILE A 18 5.51 0.21 -13.66
C ILE A 18 5.42 -1.24 -13.23
N ILE A 19 4.26 -1.68 -12.75
CA ILE A 19 4.10 -3.02 -12.19
C ILE A 19 4.07 -4.07 -13.31
N GLN A 20 3.09 -4.02 -14.21
CA GLN A 20 2.90 -5.09 -15.20
C GLN A 20 3.98 -5.11 -16.27
N GLU A 21 4.25 -4.00 -16.94
CA GLU A 21 5.25 -3.96 -18.01
C GLU A 21 6.68 -3.94 -17.49
N GLY A 22 6.96 -3.14 -16.46
CA GLY A 22 8.31 -2.94 -15.94
C GLY A 22 8.75 -4.08 -15.03
N LEU A 23 8.16 -4.17 -13.85
CA LEU A 23 8.64 -5.08 -12.82
C LEU A 23 8.32 -6.53 -13.13
N ILE A 24 7.14 -6.84 -13.60
CA ILE A 24 6.75 -8.22 -13.88
C ILE A 24 7.29 -8.69 -15.23
N ALA A 25 6.92 -8.01 -16.31
CA ALA A 25 7.27 -8.47 -17.67
C ALA A 25 8.75 -8.33 -17.99
N LYS A 26 9.36 -7.16 -17.70
CA LYS A 26 10.78 -6.91 -18.05
C LYS A 26 11.77 -7.40 -17.01
N CYS A 27 11.47 -7.24 -15.72
CA CYS A 27 12.40 -7.60 -14.64
C CYS A 27 12.16 -9.00 -14.08
N GLY A 28 11.05 -9.64 -14.42
CA GLY A 28 10.76 -11.01 -13.99
C GLY A 28 10.35 -11.16 -12.54
N TYR A 29 9.96 -10.08 -11.86
CA TYR A 29 9.41 -10.17 -10.51
C TYR A 29 7.99 -10.72 -10.56
N LYS A 30 7.62 -11.43 -9.50
CA LYS A 30 6.23 -11.85 -9.30
C LYS A 30 5.47 -10.73 -8.60
N ALA A 31 4.16 -10.67 -8.79
CA ALA A 31 3.32 -9.67 -8.11
C ALA A 31 3.54 -9.68 -6.58
N ARG A 32 3.67 -10.86 -5.98
CA ARG A 32 3.89 -11.03 -4.54
C ARG A 32 5.23 -10.48 -4.04
N ASP A 33 6.18 -10.23 -4.93
CA ASP A 33 7.48 -9.64 -4.58
C ASP A 33 7.44 -8.11 -4.57
N ILE A 34 6.31 -7.51 -4.95
CA ILE A 34 6.17 -6.06 -5.11
C ILE A 34 5.43 -5.50 -3.89
N VAL A 35 6.07 -4.55 -3.21
CA VAL A 35 5.46 -3.78 -2.12
C VAL A 35 5.41 -2.32 -2.53
N ILE A 36 4.26 -1.70 -2.35
CA ILE A 36 4.07 -0.28 -2.64
C ILE A 36 4.16 0.49 -1.34
N PHE A 37 4.94 1.56 -1.34
CA PHE A 37 5.00 2.52 -0.24
C PHE A 37 4.56 3.88 -0.75
N GLY A 38 3.54 4.45 -0.14
CA GLY A 38 3.02 5.75 -0.55
C GLY A 38 2.73 6.67 0.62
N TYR A 39 2.86 7.97 0.37
CA TYR A 39 2.57 9.03 1.33
C TYR A 39 1.45 9.93 0.80
N ALA A 40 0.47 10.24 1.63
CA ALA A 40 -0.66 11.11 1.29
C ALA A 40 -1.36 10.67 -0.02
N GLN A 41 -1.38 11.48 -1.04
CA GLN A 41 -1.96 11.12 -2.34
C GLN A 41 -1.26 9.92 -2.98
N GLY A 42 0.06 9.79 -2.78
CA GLY A 42 0.81 8.61 -3.23
C GLY A 42 0.30 7.33 -2.57
N GLY A 43 -0.06 7.40 -1.29
CA GLY A 43 -0.69 6.28 -0.58
C GLY A 43 -2.05 5.93 -1.16
N MET A 44 -2.85 6.92 -1.51
CA MET A 44 -4.15 6.71 -2.16
C MET A 44 -4.00 6.00 -3.51
N VAL A 45 -3.05 6.44 -4.32
CA VAL A 45 -2.74 5.82 -5.62
C VAL A 45 -2.31 4.37 -5.43
N GLY A 46 -1.41 4.12 -4.48
CA GLY A 46 -0.92 2.77 -4.18
C GLY A 46 -2.03 1.83 -3.75
N LEU A 47 -2.91 2.27 -2.86
CA LEU A 47 -4.04 1.49 -2.40
C LEU A 47 -5.03 1.20 -3.53
N GLN A 48 -5.36 2.20 -4.34
CA GLN A 48 -6.28 2.02 -5.45
C GLN A 48 -5.69 1.08 -6.51
N ALA A 49 -4.41 1.23 -6.83
CA ALA A 49 -3.73 0.34 -7.77
C ALA A 49 -3.76 -1.11 -7.29
N ALA A 50 -3.49 -1.33 -5.99
CA ALA A 50 -3.56 -2.67 -5.40
C ALA A 50 -4.98 -3.24 -5.41
N ALA A 51 -5.99 -2.41 -5.14
CA ALA A 51 -7.38 -2.84 -5.18
C ALA A 51 -7.85 -3.23 -6.60
N GLU A 52 -7.35 -2.51 -7.60
CA GLU A 52 -7.68 -2.77 -9.02
C GLU A 52 -6.81 -3.85 -9.66
N SER A 53 -5.70 -4.22 -9.02
CA SER A 53 -4.83 -5.27 -9.52
C SER A 53 -5.54 -6.63 -9.52
N GLY A 54 -5.46 -7.33 -10.62
CA GLY A 54 -5.97 -8.70 -10.71
C GLY A 54 -5.14 -9.73 -9.97
N GLU A 55 -3.98 -9.33 -9.45
CA GLU A 55 -3.05 -10.22 -8.75
C GLU A 55 -2.77 -9.71 -7.34
N GLU A 56 -2.50 -10.64 -6.43
CA GLU A 56 -2.08 -10.32 -5.07
C GLU A 56 -0.66 -9.76 -5.08
N LEU A 57 -0.49 -8.52 -4.60
CA LEU A 57 0.82 -7.90 -4.41
C LEU A 57 1.41 -8.32 -3.06
N GLY A 58 2.69 -8.05 -2.86
CA GLY A 58 3.37 -8.33 -1.60
C GLY A 58 2.85 -7.51 -0.43
N GLY A 59 2.40 -6.30 -0.69
CA GLY A 59 1.81 -5.44 0.32
C GLY A 59 1.75 -3.98 -0.12
N VAL A 60 1.00 -3.20 0.64
CA VAL A 60 0.94 -1.74 0.49
C VAL A 60 1.11 -1.11 1.86
N VAL A 61 2.02 -0.14 1.96
CA VAL A 61 2.12 0.74 3.11
C VAL A 61 1.68 2.13 2.67
N SER A 62 0.68 2.67 3.35
CA SER A 62 0.20 4.01 3.10
C SER A 62 0.32 4.85 4.37
N VAL A 63 1.00 5.97 4.26
CA VAL A 63 1.13 6.93 5.37
C VAL A 63 0.24 8.13 5.06
N GLY A 64 -0.83 8.30 5.85
CA GLY A 64 -1.74 9.43 5.72
C GLY A 64 -2.66 9.38 4.50
N GLY A 65 -2.73 8.26 3.81
CA GLY A 65 -3.62 8.09 2.65
C GLY A 65 -4.53 6.87 2.81
N ALA A 66 -5.75 6.99 2.33
CA ALA A 66 -6.71 5.89 2.29
C ALA A 66 -7.37 5.85 0.90
N LEU A 67 -8.29 4.92 0.68
CA LEU A 67 -9.06 4.94 -0.57
C LEU A 67 -9.94 6.17 -0.63
N SER A 68 -9.99 6.81 -1.79
CA SER A 68 -10.87 7.95 -2.00
C SER A 68 -12.32 7.52 -1.89
N LEU A 69 -13.09 8.24 -1.07
CA LEU A 69 -14.53 7.99 -0.94
C LEU A 69 -15.29 8.38 -2.21
N SER A 70 -14.74 9.29 -3.00
CA SER A 70 -15.38 9.76 -4.25
C SER A 70 -15.15 8.82 -5.44
N VAL A 71 -14.14 7.95 -5.37
CA VAL A 71 -13.87 7.00 -6.45
C VAL A 71 -14.57 5.68 -6.12
N PRO A 72 -15.57 5.26 -6.92
CA PRO A 72 -16.22 3.99 -6.68
C PRO A 72 -15.21 2.85 -6.90
N LEU A 73 -15.14 1.94 -5.95
CA LEU A 73 -14.48 0.68 -6.19
C LEU A 73 -15.30 -0.06 -7.22
N LYS A 74 -14.66 -0.54 -8.29
CA LYS A 74 -15.32 -1.49 -9.18
C LYS A 74 -15.86 -2.62 -8.30
N ALA A 75 -17.07 -3.07 -8.56
CA ALA A 75 -17.67 -4.16 -7.80
C ALA A 75 -16.68 -5.33 -7.78
N LEU A 76 -15.96 -5.44 -6.66
CA LEU A 76 -15.03 -6.52 -6.44
C LEU A 76 -15.86 -7.73 -6.01
N GLU A 77 -15.86 -8.77 -6.82
CA GLU A 77 -16.47 -10.04 -6.43
C GLU A 77 -15.79 -10.60 -5.19
N ARG A 78 -14.52 -10.26 -5.00
CA ARG A 78 -13.71 -10.66 -3.85
C ARG A 78 -12.87 -9.50 -3.35
N LYS A 79 -12.65 -9.46 -2.04
CA LYS A 79 -11.68 -8.54 -1.46
C LYS A 79 -10.27 -8.88 -1.96
N SER A 80 -9.45 -7.85 -2.17
CA SER A 80 -8.04 -8.05 -2.47
C SER A 80 -7.35 -8.71 -1.29
N ARG A 81 -6.51 -9.69 -1.54
CA ARG A 81 -5.72 -10.37 -0.50
C ARG A 81 -4.38 -9.69 -0.25
N THR A 82 -4.06 -8.64 -0.98
CA THR A 82 -2.86 -7.84 -0.74
C THR A 82 -2.91 -7.27 0.67
N PRO A 83 -1.93 -7.58 1.55
CA PRO A 83 -1.88 -7.00 2.89
C PRO A 83 -1.66 -5.50 2.84
N VAL A 84 -2.33 -4.77 3.72
CA VAL A 84 -2.27 -3.31 3.76
C VAL A 84 -1.93 -2.86 5.17
N LEU A 85 -0.95 -1.96 5.28
CA LEU A 85 -0.65 -1.21 6.50
C LEU A 85 -0.92 0.26 6.24
N VAL A 86 -1.81 0.85 7.03
CA VAL A 86 -2.10 2.28 6.99
C VAL A 86 -1.61 2.91 8.29
N CYS A 87 -0.78 3.93 8.16
CA CYS A 87 -0.31 4.72 9.28
C CYS A 87 -1.01 6.09 9.26
N LYS A 88 -1.57 6.47 10.38
CA LYS A 88 -2.34 7.72 10.50
C LYS A 88 -1.98 8.46 11.79
N ALA A 89 -2.15 9.77 11.78
CA ALA A 89 -2.01 10.58 13.00
C ALA A 89 -3.23 10.35 13.91
N SER A 90 -3.01 10.50 15.21
CA SER A 90 -4.09 10.43 16.19
C SER A 90 -5.06 11.61 16.10
N LYS A 91 -4.57 12.77 15.64
CA LYS A 91 -5.36 13.98 15.45
C LYS A 91 -5.09 14.59 14.09
N GLY A 92 -6.12 15.14 13.46
CA GLY A 92 -5.99 15.86 12.19
C GLY A 92 -5.61 14.96 11.01
N SER A 93 -5.88 13.67 11.07
CA SER A 93 -5.60 12.76 9.97
C SER A 93 -6.65 12.87 8.86
N ALA A 94 -6.19 12.80 7.61
CA ALA A 94 -7.07 12.66 6.45
C ALA A 94 -7.69 11.25 6.37
N VAL A 95 -7.12 10.27 7.07
CA VAL A 95 -7.66 8.91 7.15
C VAL A 95 -8.74 8.85 8.21
N THR A 96 -9.99 8.94 7.79
CA THR A 96 -11.16 8.91 8.67
C THR A 96 -11.58 7.47 8.97
N ASP A 97 -12.47 7.31 9.96
CA ASP A 97 -13.04 5.99 10.29
C ASP A 97 -13.84 5.41 9.10
N GLY A 98 -14.55 6.27 8.37
CA GLY A 98 -15.24 5.86 7.15
C GLY A 98 -14.29 5.38 6.06
N ALA A 99 -13.14 6.03 5.92
CA ALA A 99 -12.10 5.62 4.99
C ALA A 99 -11.49 4.26 5.38
N VAL A 100 -11.27 4.02 6.67
CA VAL A 100 -10.80 2.72 7.18
C VAL A 100 -11.83 1.63 6.90
N SER A 101 -13.11 1.92 7.11
CA SER A 101 -14.19 0.97 6.79
C SER A 101 -14.20 0.59 5.32
N LYS A 102 -14.02 1.56 4.43
CA LYS A 102 -13.93 1.31 2.99
C LYS A 102 -12.72 0.44 2.64
N LEU A 103 -11.58 0.66 3.30
CA LEU A 103 -10.40 -0.19 3.14
C LEU A 103 -10.68 -1.64 3.54
N LYS A 104 -11.37 -1.85 4.65
CA LYS A 104 -11.73 -3.20 5.11
C LYS A 104 -12.73 -3.88 4.19
N ASP A 105 -13.52 -3.12 3.44
CA ASP A 105 -14.40 -3.66 2.42
C ASP A 105 -13.64 -4.07 1.16
N ALA A 106 -12.55 -3.38 0.83
CA ALA A 106 -11.76 -3.62 -0.37
C ALA A 106 -10.63 -4.64 -0.17
N PHE A 107 -10.09 -4.74 1.03
CA PHE A 107 -8.95 -5.61 1.36
C PHE A 107 -9.28 -6.54 2.52
N GLU A 108 -8.81 -7.78 2.40
CA GLU A 108 -9.03 -8.80 3.43
C GLU A 108 -8.16 -8.57 4.66
N PHE A 109 -6.92 -8.08 4.47
CA PHE A 109 -5.94 -7.89 5.52
C PHE A 109 -5.57 -6.42 5.64
N VAL A 110 -6.15 -5.72 6.61
CA VAL A 110 -5.89 -4.30 6.86
C VAL A 110 -5.41 -4.12 8.29
N GLU A 111 -4.22 -3.56 8.43
CA GLU A 111 -3.65 -3.15 9.70
C GLU A 111 -3.59 -1.63 9.73
N VAL A 112 -4.09 -1.02 10.80
CA VAL A 112 -4.06 0.43 10.99
C VAL A 112 -3.20 0.74 12.20
N LYS A 113 -2.18 1.59 11.98
CA LYS A 113 -1.30 2.06 13.06
C LYS A 113 -1.55 3.55 13.29
N GLU A 114 -1.92 3.89 14.50
CA GLU A 114 -2.13 5.27 14.90
C GLU A 114 -0.91 5.80 15.63
N TRP A 115 -0.40 6.92 15.16
CA TRP A 115 0.76 7.58 15.77
C TRP A 115 0.32 8.78 16.60
N ARG A 116 0.93 8.96 17.74
CA ARG A 116 0.65 10.11 18.64
C ARG A 116 1.25 11.37 18.07
N LYS A 117 0.60 11.94 17.07
CA LYS A 117 1.01 13.22 16.50
C LYS A 117 -0.18 13.95 15.89
N ASN A 118 0.02 15.23 15.60
CA ASN A 118 -0.99 16.08 15.00
C ASN A 118 -0.71 16.24 13.51
N GLY A 119 -1.64 15.76 12.69
CA GLY A 119 -1.48 15.74 11.24
C GLY A 119 -0.65 14.56 10.75
N ASP A 120 -1.02 14.07 9.57
CA ASP A 120 -0.29 12.97 8.92
C ASP A 120 1.08 13.44 8.44
N GLY A 121 2.09 12.67 8.72
CA GLY A 121 3.45 12.94 8.27
C GLY A 121 4.27 11.67 8.24
N MET A 122 5.39 11.72 7.56
CA MET A 122 6.33 10.60 7.51
C MET A 122 6.87 10.27 8.91
N PRO A 123 7.30 9.02 9.13
CA PRO A 123 7.88 8.65 10.42
C PRO A 123 9.03 9.58 10.79
N SER A 124 9.02 10.10 12.02
CA SER A 124 10.01 11.04 12.51
C SER A 124 10.93 10.43 13.56
N ASN A 125 10.69 9.20 13.98
CA ASN A 125 11.49 8.50 14.96
C ASN A 125 11.44 6.99 14.74
N ARG A 126 12.24 6.28 15.53
CA ARG A 126 12.34 4.82 15.44
C ARG A 126 11.02 4.13 15.76
N GLU A 127 10.29 4.60 16.76
CA GLU A 127 9.03 3.98 17.16
C GLU A 127 7.98 4.07 16.07
N GLU A 128 7.90 5.20 15.37
CA GLU A 128 6.99 5.38 14.25
C GLU A 128 7.40 4.54 13.04
N MET A 129 8.70 4.38 12.79
CA MET A 129 9.20 3.60 11.68
C MET A 129 9.09 2.08 11.90
N MET A 130 9.10 1.63 13.15
CA MET A 130 9.14 0.21 13.50
C MET A 130 8.01 -0.62 12.86
N PRO A 131 6.74 -0.20 12.90
CA PRO A 131 5.66 -0.96 12.27
C PRO A 131 5.85 -1.15 10.77
N ILE A 132 6.40 -0.13 10.11
CA ILE A 132 6.67 -0.15 8.67
C ILE A 132 7.79 -1.16 8.37
N MET A 133 8.89 -1.12 9.13
CA MET A 133 10.00 -2.05 8.98
C MET A 133 9.56 -3.49 9.24
N GLN A 134 8.74 -3.72 10.26
CA GLN A 134 8.20 -5.03 10.57
C GLN A 134 7.30 -5.54 9.44
N PHE A 135 6.49 -4.66 8.86
CA PHE A 135 5.65 -5.01 7.71
C PHE A 135 6.52 -5.43 6.52
N PHE A 136 7.54 -4.65 6.18
CA PHE A 136 8.47 -5.00 5.10
C PHE A 136 9.16 -6.32 5.37
N ALA A 137 9.63 -6.56 6.59
CA ALA A 137 10.29 -7.80 6.96
C ALA A 137 9.39 -9.02 6.76
N ARG A 138 8.10 -8.89 7.02
CA ARG A 138 7.13 -9.96 6.79
C ARG A 138 6.79 -10.15 5.31
N ARG A 139 6.86 -9.10 4.50
CA ARG A 139 6.36 -9.13 3.11
C ARG A 139 7.46 -9.26 2.07
N LEU A 140 8.65 -8.71 2.32
CA LEU A 140 9.78 -8.79 1.40
C LEU A 140 10.62 -10.03 1.71
N ARG A 141 10.21 -11.16 1.14
CA ARG A 141 10.85 -12.46 1.39
C ARG A 141 11.66 -12.97 0.20
N SER A 142 12.13 -12.07 -0.66
CA SER A 142 12.97 -12.49 -1.77
C SER A 142 14.32 -12.99 -1.25
N MET A 143 14.73 -14.19 -1.67
CA MET A 143 16.04 -14.75 -1.37
C MET A 143 17.11 -14.33 -2.38
N LYS A 144 16.75 -13.52 -3.38
CA LYS A 144 17.73 -13.00 -4.35
C LYS A 144 18.76 -12.14 -3.64
N GLY A 145 20.03 -12.44 -3.85
CA GLY A 145 21.12 -11.70 -3.22
C GLY A 145 21.44 -12.11 -1.79
N VAL A 146 20.72 -13.06 -1.23
CA VAL A 146 21.02 -13.60 0.11
C VAL A 146 22.06 -14.72 -0.03
N PRO A 147 23.21 -14.62 0.68
CA PRO A 147 24.22 -15.67 0.63
C PRO A 147 23.68 -17.01 1.13
N ALA A 148 24.15 -18.10 0.55
CA ALA A 148 23.80 -19.45 1.01
C ALA A 148 24.23 -19.64 2.48
N GLY A 149 23.32 -20.16 3.30
CA GLY A 149 23.56 -20.36 4.73
C GLY A 149 23.13 -19.20 5.61
N SER A 150 22.61 -18.09 5.05
CA SER A 150 22.03 -17.02 5.82
C SER A 150 20.74 -17.47 6.48
N VAL A 151 20.50 -17.02 7.72
CA VAL A 151 19.31 -17.35 8.48
C VAL A 151 18.35 -16.14 8.46
N GLU A 152 17.07 -16.41 8.15
CA GLU A 152 16.04 -15.39 8.22
C GLU A 152 15.72 -15.06 9.67
N LEU A 153 15.85 -13.78 10.03
CA LEU A 153 15.46 -13.29 11.36
C LEU A 153 13.98 -12.88 11.30
N THR A 154 13.17 -13.69 11.91
CA THR A 154 11.72 -13.45 12.04
C THR A 154 11.39 -12.78 13.35
#